data_20295e2db181b9b9f7a32023ea771c2e
#
_entry.id   20295e2db181b9b9f7a32023ea771c2e
#
_cell.length_a   1.000
_cell.length_b   1.000
_cell.length_c   1.000
_cell.angle_alpha   90.00
_cell.angle_beta   90.00
_cell.angle_gamma   90.00
#
_symmetry.space_group_name_H-M   'P 1'
#
loop_
_entity.id
_entity.type
_entity.pdbx_description
1 polymer ?
#
loop_
_entity_poly.entity_id
_entity_poly.type
_entity_poly.pdbx_seq_one_letter_code
_entity_poly.pdbx_strand_id
1 'polypeptide(L)'
;MRAKPAKVIRAGEMQRDRAAYTQRLNPRSRFLAADLGRPAGLEKLGVSIAWLQPGEESFAFHAHMVEEEWLFVLSGHATVDLADASVEVGPGDFVGFPAPNEAHLVRNTSGAELCYLMGGQVGLPLDYVEYPRLNKQYLLKREPGERTSFHEVGAGEHPFGRAK
;
A
#
# COMPACT_ATOMS: atom_id res chain seq x y z
N MET A 1 3.91 -29.38 -14.84
CA MET A 1 3.02 -28.23 -14.57
C MET A 1 2.71 -27.51 -15.88
N ARG A 2 1.45 -27.23 -16.22
CA ARG A 2 1.12 -26.40 -17.40
C ARG A 2 1.41 -24.95 -17.07
N ALA A 3 2.02 -24.21 -18.02
CA ALA A 3 2.23 -22.77 -17.89
C ALA A 3 0.88 -22.02 -17.79
N LYS A 4 0.77 -21.04 -16.91
CA LYS A 4 -0.37 -20.14 -16.86
C LYS A 4 -0.23 -19.14 -18.00
N PRO A 5 -1.30 -18.86 -18.77
CA PRO A 5 -1.24 -17.89 -19.87
C PRO A 5 -1.09 -16.48 -19.30
N ALA A 6 -0.36 -15.62 -20.01
CA ALA A 6 -0.32 -14.19 -19.72
C ALA A 6 -1.71 -13.57 -19.94
N LYS A 7 -2.08 -12.63 -19.07
CA LYS A 7 -3.31 -11.84 -19.19
C LYS A 7 -2.99 -10.38 -19.39
N VAL A 8 -3.78 -9.72 -20.20
CA VAL A 8 -3.67 -8.29 -20.48
C VAL A 8 -4.89 -7.59 -19.87
N ILE A 9 -4.64 -6.64 -18.97
CA ILE A 9 -5.67 -5.75 -18.43
C ILE A 9 -5.66 -4.47 -19.27
N ARG A 10 -6.78 -4.18 -19.92
CA ARG A 10 -6.90 -3.01 -20.81
C ARG A 10 -7.27 -1.76 -20.01
N ALA A 11 -6.87 -0.59 -20.50
CA ALA A 11 -7.16 0.68 -19.86
C ALA A 11 -8.65 0.90 -19.56
N GLY A 12 -9.54 0.50 -20.50
CA GLY A 12 -10.99 0.58 -20.28
C GLY A 12 -11.51 -0.33 -19.17
N GLU A 13 -10.84 -1.47 -18.91
CA GLU A 13 -11.16 -2.35 -17.78
C GLU A 13 -10.76 -1.70 -16.45
N MET A 14 -9.55 -1.16 -16.39
CA MET A 14 -9.08 -0.41 -15.20
C MET A 14 -10.03 0.73 -14.82
N GLN A 15 -10.54 1.46 -15.81
CA GLN A 15 -11.47 2.58 -15.56
C GLN A 15 -12.83 2.09 -15.03
N ARG A 16 -13.35 0.95 -15.52
CA ARG A 16 -14.61 0.37 -15.04
C ARG A 16 -14.49 -0.21 -13.63
N ASP A 17 -13.31 -0.77 -13.31
CA ASP A 17 -13.05 -1.51 -12.08
C ASP A 17 -12.54 -0.60 -10.95
N ARG A 18 -12.54 0.72 -11.17
CA ARG A 18 -12.26 1.71 -10.11
C ARG A 18 -13.24 1.55 -8.96
N ALA A 19 -12.73 1.31 -7.77
CA ALA A 19 -13.50 1.24 -6.54
C ALA A 19 -13.03 2.32 -5.55
N ALA A 20 -13.95 2.87 -4.79
CA ALA A 20 -13.62 3.77 -3.71
C ALA A 20 -12.96 2.98 -2.57
N TYR A 21 -11.84 3.50 -2.11
CA TYR A 21 -11.08 2.95 -0.99
C TYR A 21 -11.10 3.93 0.18
N THR A 22 -11.32 3.40 1.37
CA THR A 22 -11.23 4.16 2.62
C THR A 22 -10.55 3.31 3.67
N GLN A 23 -9.73 3.91 4.52
CA GLN A 23 -9.12 3.22 5.64
C GLN A 23 -9.64 3.80 6.96
N ARG A 24 -10.17 2.95 7.84
CA ARG A 24 -10.75 3.37 9.12
C ARG A 24 -9.78 4.12 10.03
N LEU A 25 -8.48 3.83 9.89
CA LEU A 25 -7.42 4.45 10.71
C LEU A 25 -7.02 5.84 10.21
N ASN A 26 -7.41 6.24 9.00
CA ASN A 26 -7.13 7.55 8.44
C ASN A 26 -8.38 8.14 7.77
N PRO A 27 -9.05 9.14 8.38
CA PRO A 27 -10.25 9.76 7.81
C PRO A 27 -10.02 10.46 6.46
N ARG A 28 -8.76 10.81 6.12
CA ARG A 28 -8.38 11.41 4.84
C ARG A 28 -8.03 10.38 3.77
N SER A 29 -7.96 9.09 4.15
CA SER A 29 -7.78 8.00 3.20
C SER A 29 -9.06 7.77 2.41
N ARG A 30 -9.19 8.52 1.34
CA ARG A 30 -10.29 8.45 0.38
C ARG A 30 -9.70 8.53 -1.00
N PHE A 31 -9.65 7.44 -1.72
CA PHE A 31 -9.09 7.40 -3.07
C PHE A 31 -9.79 6.35 -3.92
N LEU A 32 -9.65 6.46 -5.22
CA LEU A 32 -10.07 5.41 -6.13
C LEU A 32 -8.89 4.50 -6.42
N ALA A 33 -9.13 3.20 -6.51
CA ALA A 33 -8.11 2.24 -6.92
C ALA A 33 -8.70 1.13 -7.77
N ALA A 34 -7.87 0.53 -8.62
CA ALA A 34 -8.17 -0.70 -9.35
C ALA A 34 -7.03 -1.70 -9.15
N ASP A 35 -7.39 -2.94 -8.78
CA ASP A 35 -6.44 -4.05 -8.68
C ASP A 35 -6.05 -4.51 -10.11
N LEU A 36 -4.78 -4.60 -10.37
CA LEU A 36 -4.21 -5.09 -11.63
C LEU A 36 -3.58 -6.48 -11.47
N GLY A 37 -3.03 -6.74 -10.30
CA GLY A 37 -2.27 -7.97 -10.03
C GLY A 37 -3.14 -9.21 -10.06
N ARG A 38 -4.18 -9.25 -9.28
CA ARG A 38 -5.06 -10.41 -9.13
C ARG A 38 -5.83 -10.73 -10.41
N PRO A 39 -6.45 -9.76 -11.10
CA PRO A 39 -7.06 -10.02 -12.40
C PRO A 39 -6.07 -10.51 -13.45
N ALA A 40 -4.81 -10.06 -13.41
CA ALA A 40 -3.74 -10.57 -14.26
C ALA A 40 -3.25 -11.98 -13.88
N GLY A 41 -3.66 -12.51 -12.72
CA GLY A 41 -3.29 -13.85 -12.23
C GLY A 41 -1.97 -13.87 -11.47
N LEU A 42 -1.50 -12.72 -10.97
CA LEU A 42 -0.33 -12.64 -10.09
C LEU A 42 -0.72 -13.12 -8.70
N GLU A 43 0.11 -13.95 -8.10
CA GLU A 43 -0.12 -14.58 -6.80
C GLU A 43 0.87 -14.11 -5.73
N LYS A 44 1.98 -13.50 -6.14
CA LYS A 44 3.06 -13.07 -5.23
C LYS A 44 3.27 -11.56 -5.22
N LEU A 45 2.70 -10.87 -6.18
CA LEU A 45 2.80 -9.43 -6.33
C LEU A 45 1.41 -8.80 -6.28
N GLY A 46 1.21 -7.90 -5.34
CA GLY A 46 0.15 -6.93 -5.35
C GLY A 46 0.52 -5.81 -6.33
N VAL A 47 -0.36 -5.47 -7.23
CA VAL A 47 -0.20 -4.32 -8.13
C VAL A 47 -1.54 -3.65 -8.27
N SER A 48 -1.61 -2.37 -7.95
CA SER A 48 -2.81 -1.57 -8.09
C SER A 48 -2.47 -0.22 -8.72
N ILE A 49 -3.42 0.36 -9.41
CA ILE A 49 -3.37 1.77 -9.81
C ILE A 49 -4.30 2.55 -8.88
N ALA A 50 -3.84 3.70 -8.42
CA ALA A 50 -4.58 4.56 -7.49
C ALA A 50 -4.68 6.00 -8.00
N TRP A 51 -5.78 6.67 -7.64
CA TRP A 51 -6.05 8.07 -7.95
C TRP A 51 -6.48 8.78 -6.68
N LEU A 52 -5.71 9.80 -6.30
CA LEU A 52 -5.98 10.66 -5.15
C LEU A 52 -6.35 12.06 -5.62
N GLN A 53 -7.46 12.58 -5.13
CA GLN A 53 -7.83 13.98 -5.34
C GLN A 53 -6.98 14.90 -4.46
N PRO A 54 -6.89 16.21 -4.77
CA PRO A 54 -6.21 17.18 -3.92
C PRO A 54 -6.66 17.10 -2.46
N GLY A 55 -5.69 17.00 -1.53
CA GLY A 55 -5.92 16.89 -0.09
C GLY A 55 -6.21 15.48 0.43
N GLU A 56 -6.35 14.49 -0.45
CA GLU A 56 -6.51 13.08 -0.05
C GLU A 56 -5.17 12.43 0.31
N GLU A 57 -5.26 11.40 1.13
CA GLU A 57 -4.14 10.59 1.59
C GLU A 57 -4.36 9.12 1.20
N SER A 58 -3.27 8.36 1.05
CA SER A 58 -3.34 6.92 0.77
C SER A 58 -3.87 6.14 1.98
N PHE A 59 -2.99 5.64 2.80
CA PHE A 59 -3.30 4.90 4.02
C PHE A 59 -2.97 5.74 5.26
N ALA A 60 -3.15 5.21 6.46
CA ALA A 60 -2.56 5.81 7.65
C ALA A 60 -1.03 5.67 7.60
N PHE A 61 -0.31 6.58 8.23
CA PHE A 61 1.15 6.52 8.36
C PHE A 61 1.55 5.20 9.02
N HIS A 62 2.23 4.31 8.30
CA HIS A 62 2.47 2.92 8.70
C HIS A 62 3.81 2.38 8.21
N ALA A 63 4.24 1.29 8.83
CA ALA A 63 5.42 0.53 8.46
C ALA A 63 5.13 -0.96 8.49
N HIS A 64 5.66 -1.72 7.53
CA HIS A 64 5.64 -3.17 7.47
C HIS A 64 6.96 -3.76 7.91
N MET A 65 6.94 -4.86 8.66
CA MET A 65 8.16 -5.54 9.10
C MET A 65 8.64 -6.59 8.10
N VAL A 66 7.76 -7.12 7.26
CA VAL A 66 8.08 -8.21 6.33
C VAL A 66 7.71 -7.87 4.89
N GLU A 67 6.60 -7.20 4.66
CA GLU A 67 6.15 -6.84 3.31
C GLU A 67 6.98 -5.67 2.75
N GLU A 68 7.57 -5.87 1.57
CA GLU A 68 8.16 -4.79 0.78
C GLU A 68 7.09 -4.14 -0.07
N GLU A 69 7.11 -2.82 -0.15
CA GLU A 69 6.17 -2.02 -0.93
C GLU A 69 6.90 -1.06 -1.86
N TRP A 70 6.18 -0.56 -2.84
CA TRP A 70 6.69 0.43 -3.79
C TRP A 70 5.57 1.25 -4.40
N LEU A 71 5.92 2.41 -4.94
CA LEU A 71 5.07 3.20 -5.81
C LEU A 71 5.83 3.74 -7.01
N PHE A 72 5.08 4.05 -8.09
CA PHE A 72 5.58 4.70 -9.29
C PHE A 72 4.57 5.74 -9.75
N VAL A 73 4.97 7.01 -9.82
CA VAL A 73 4.07 8.11 -10.19
C VAL A 73 3.88 8.14 -11.70
N LEU A 74 2.61 8.12 -12.14
CA LEU A 74 2.21 8.21 -13.55
C LEU A 74 1.90 9.64 -13.96
N SER A 75 1.16 10.37 -13.11
CA SER A 75 0.81 11.78 -13.34
C SER A 75 0.45 12.47 -12.03
N GLY A 76 0.53 13.79 -12.00
CA GLY A 76 0.35 14.59 -10.80
C GLY A 76 1.60 14.63 -9.94
N HIS A 77 1.49 15.19 -8.74
CA HIS A 77 2.57 15.30 -7.77
C HIS A 77 2.08 14.89 -6.39
N ALA A 78 2.95 14.32 -5.59
CA ALA A 78 2.66 13.88 -4.24
C ALA A 78 3.78 14.25 -3.27
N THR A 79 3.44 14.32 -1.99
CA THR A 79 4.39 14.28 -0.90
C THR A 79 4.37 12.89 -0.28
N VAL A 80 5.51 12.25 -0.19
CA VAL A 80 5.72 11.03 0.58
C VAL A 80 6.27 11.43 1.93
N ASP A 81 5.46 11.28 2.97
CA ASP A 81 5.92 11.43 4.36
C ASP A 81 6.68 10.17 4.76
N LEU A 82 7.86 10.34 5.31
CA LEU A 82 8.71 9.32 5.92
C LEU A 82 8.82 9.59 7.43
N ALA A 83 9.56 8.77 8.18
CA ALA A 83 9.69 8.93 9.63
C ALA A 83 10.26 10.31 10.01
N ASP A 84 11.34 10.71 9.36
CA ASP A 84 12.09 11.93 9.69
C ASP A 84 12.12 12.97 8.55
N ALA A 85 11.40 12.72 7.46
CA ALA A 85 11.43 13.57 6.27
C ALA A 85 10.10 13.56 5.50
N SER A 86 9.95 14.50 4.58
CA SER A 86 8.93 14.45 3.53
C SER A 86 9.61 14.72 2.19
N VAL A 87 9.28 13.96 1.18
CA VAL A 87 9.88 14.03 -0.15
C VAL A 87 8.79 14.29 -1.18
N GLU A 88 9.01 15.30 -2.02
CA GLU A 88 8.13 15.56 -3.17
C GLU A 88 8.50 14.61 -4.31
N VAL A 89 7.47 14.01 -4.93
CA VAL A 89 7.62 13.10 -6.07
C VAL A 89 6.66 13.49 -7.19
N GLY A 90 7.07 13.23 -8.42
CA GLY A 90 6.34 13.56 -9.64
C GLY A 90 6.40 12.46 -10.69
N PRO A 91 5.85 12.71 -11.90
CA PRO A 91 5.77 11.71 -12.95
C PRO A 91 7.12 11.10 -13.32
N GLY A 92 7.22 9.76 -13.26
CA GLY A 92 8.43 9.00 -13.52
C GLY A 92 9.25 8.66 -12.28
N ASP A 93 8.91 9.23 -11.11
CA ASP A 93 9.59 8.88 -9.87
C ASP A 93 9.12 7.52 -9.33
N PHE A 94 10.07 6.77 -8.79
CA PHE A 94 9.87 5.50 -8.11
C PHE A 94 10.29 5.62 -6.65
N VAL A 95 9.46 5.11 -5.74
CA VAL A 95 9.80 4.99 -4.32
C VAL A 95 9.66 3.54 -3.90
N GLY A 96 10.72 2.98 -3.32
CA GLY A 96 10.72 1.64 -2.73
C GLY A 96 10.76 1.72 -1.21
N PHE A 97 10.02 0.85 -0.57
CA PHE A 97 9.98 0.68 0.88
C PHE A 97 10.46 -0.73 1.23
N PRO A 98 11.80 -0.93 1.37
CA PRO A 98 12.38 -2.25 1.70
C PRO A 98 12.02 -2.65 3.13
N ALA A 99 11.72 -3.93 3.36
CA ALA A 99 11.41 -4.44 4.68
C ALA A 99 12.67 -4.67 5.55
N PRO A 100 12.63 -4.41 6.88
CA PRO A 100 11.57 -3.71 7.61
C PRO A 100 11.49 -2.27 7.14
N ASN A 101 10.31 -1.83 6.67
CA ASN A 101 10.26 -0.54 6.04
C ASN A 101 10.12 0.62 7.02
N GLU A 102 10.59 1.78 6.57
CA GLU A 102 10.39 3.04 7.25
C GLU A 102 8.90 3.43 7.16
N ALA A 103 8.35 3.94 8.27
CA ALA A 103 6.96 4.37 8.26
C ALA A 103 6.72 5.47 7.24
N HIS A 104 5.66 5.33 6.46
CA HIS A 104 5.38 6.20 5.32
C HIS A 104 3.90 6.43 5.08
N LEU A 105 3.61 7.47 4.30
CA LEU A 105 2.28 7.90 3.87
C LEU A 105 2.41 8.71 2.59
N VAL A 106 1.53 8.47 1.62
CA VAL A 106 1.45 9.28 0.39
C VAL A 106 0.30 10.28 0.52
N ARG A 107 0.58 11.56 0.26
CA ARG A 107 -0.41 12.64 0.26
C ARG A 107 -0.43 13.35 -1.08
N ASN A 108 -1.62 13.64 -1.59
CA ASN A 108 -1.73 14.58 -2.70
C ASN A 108 -1.80 16.00 -2.16
N THR A 109 -0.67 16.68 -2.15
CA THR A 109 -0.53 18.08 -1.73
C THR A 109 -0.64 19.07 -2.89
N SER A 110 -0.83 18.56 -4.12
CA SER A 110 -0.97 19.37 -5.32
C SER A 110 -2.41 19.82 -5.55
N GLY A 111 -2.60 20.70 -6.54
CA GLY A 111 -3.94 21.15 -6.96
C GLY A 111 -4.60 20.29 -8.03
N ALA A 112 -3.99 19.15 -8.41
CA ALA A 112 -4.50 18.27 -9.46
C ALA A 112 -4.57 16.81 -8.97
N GLU A 113 -5.31 15.94 -9.67
CA GLU A 113 -5.37 14.52 -9.37
C GLU A 113 -3.97 13.89 -9.48
N LEU A 114 -3.58 13.13 -8.48
CA LEU A 114 -2.42 12.24 -8.51
C LEU A 114 -2.85 10.87 -9.02
N CYS A 115 -2.09 10.31 -9.97
CA CYS A 115 -2.25 8.93 -10.42
C CYS A 115 -0.91 8.20 -10.29
N TYR A 116 -0.91 7.04 -9.62
CA TYR A 116 0.30 6.26 -9.42
C TYR A 116 0.00 4.76 -9.38
N LEU A 117 1.00 3.96 -9.73
CA LEU A 117 1.01 2.53 -9.43
C LEU A 117 1.53 2.33 -8.01
N MET A 118 0.96 1.38 -7.32
CA MET A 118 1.45 0.92 -6.02
C MET A 118 1.42 -0.61 -5.99
N GLY A 119 2.30 -1.18 -5.21
CA GLY A 119 2.33 -2.61 -5.03
C GLY A 119 3.26 -3.05 -3.92
N GLY A 120 3.19 -4.33 -3.64
CA GLY A 120 4.01 -4.98 -2.63
C GLY A 120 3.95 -6.48 -2.78
N GLN A 121 4.59 -7.19 -1.87
CA GLN A 121 4.51 -8.62 -1.79
C GLN A 121 3.11 -9.03 -1.30
N VAL A 122 2.55 -10.08 -1.89
CA VAL A 122 1.32 -10.71 -1.41
C VAL A 122 1.55 -12.19 -1.15
N GLY A 123 0.67 -12.80 -0.37
CA GLY A 123 0.79 -14.22 -0.03
C GLY A 123 1.80 -14.52 1.08
N LEU A 124 2.35 -13.50 1.73
CA LEU A 124 3.12 -13.68 2.96
C LEU A 124 2.17 -14.19 4.06
N PRO A 125 2.51 -15.30 4.75
CA PRO A 125 1.61 -15.88 5.76
C PRO A 125 1.44 -14.98 6.97
N LEU A 126 2.42 -14.15 7.24
CA LEU A 126 2.48 -13.29 8.41
C LEU A 126 3.17 -11.97 8.06
N ASP A 127 2.64 -10.88 8.57
CA ASP A 127 3.29 -9.58 8.59
C ASP A 127 2.92 -8.82 9.87
N TYR A 128 3.72 -7.85 10.23
CA TYR A 128 3.50 -7.00 11.39
C TYR A 128 3.53 -5.55 10.94
N VAL A 129 2.44 -4.83 11.21
CA VAL A 129 2.26 -3.46 10.75
C VAL A 129 2.18 -2.52 11.95
N GLU A 130 3.03 -1.50 11.94
CA GLU A 130 3.01 -0.42 12.92
C GLU A 130 2.34 0.81 12.35
N TYR A 131 1.56 1.50 13.18
CA TYR A 131 0.97 2.81 12.93
C TYR A 131 1.48 3.80 13.98
N PRO A 132 2.70 4.35 13.82
CA PRO A 132 3.37 5.11 14.89
C PRO A 132 2.57 6.33 15.37
N ARG A 133 1.92 7.06 14.44
CA ARG A 133 1.11 8.25 14.77
C ARG A 133 -0.16 7.92 15.55
N LEU A 134 -0.58 6.65 15.57
CA LEU A 134 -1.77 6.16 16.28
C LEU A 134 -1.41 5.35 17.53
N ASN A 135 -0.12 5.07 17.75
CA ASN A 135 0.34 4.13 18.77
C ASN A 135 -0.37 2.77 18.69
N LYS A 136 -0.54 2.26 17.45
CA LYS A 136 -1.20 0.98 17.16
C LYS A 136 -0.28 0.05 16.40
N GLN A 137 -0.47 -1.25 16.65
CA GLN A 137 0.30 -2.31 16.03
C GLN A 137 -0.64 -3.46 15.71
N TYR A 138 -0.47 -4.10 14.54
CA TYR A 138 -1.29 -5.21 14.10
C TYR A 138 -0.44 -6.36 13.57
N LEU A 139 -0.79 -7.57 13.98
CA LEU A 139 -0.31 -8.78 13.36
C LEU A 139 -1.30 -9.15 12.26
N LEU A 140 -0.80 -9.21 11.02
CA LEU A 140 -1.55 -9.63 9.85
C LEU A 140 -1.29 -11.11 9.61
N LYS A 141 -2.33 -11.92 9.63
CA LYS A 141 -2.28 -13.33 9.25
C LYS A 141 -3.04 -13.53 7.95
N ARG A 142 -2.42 -14.26 7.03
CA ARG A 142 -3.00 -14.61 5.74
C ARG A 142 -2.98 -16.13 5.59
N GLU A 143 -4.13 -16.75 5.81
CA GLU A 143 -4.31 -18.18 5.58
C GLU A 143 -4.74 -18.42 4.13
N PRO A 144 -4.27 -19.51 3.47
CA PRO A 144 -4.68 -19.83 2.11
C PRO A 144 -6.20 -19.97 1.97
N GLY A 145 -6.80 -19.17 1.08
CA GLY A 145 -8.24 -19.18 0.84
C GLY A 145 -9.07 -18.35 1.80
N GLU A 146 -8.48 -17.73 2.82
CA GLU A 146 -9.16 -16.88 3.79
C GLU A 146 -8.88 -15.39 3.56
N ARG A 147 -9.70 -14.55 4.20
CA ARG A 147 -9.44 -13.11 4.26
C ARG A 147 -8.29 -12.83 5.23
N THR A 148 -7.47 -11.84 4.92
CA THR A 148 -6.46 -11.33 5.86
C THR A 148 -7.12 -10.97 7.18
N SER A 149 -6.66 -11.54 8.28
CA SER A 149 -7.07 -11.19 9.63
C SER A 149 -6.09 -10.22 10.26
N PHE A 150 -6.63 -9.26 11.01
CA PHE A 150 -5.86 -8.23 11.72
C PHE A 150 -6.05 -8.44 13.22
N HIS A 151 -4.97 -8.67 13.94
CA HIS A 151 -4.97 -8.82 15.39
C HIS A 151 -4.20 -7.65 16.00
N GLU A 152 -4.90 -6.76 16.72
CA GLU A 152 -4.23 -5.67 17.45
C GLU A 152 -3.31 -6.26 18.51
N VAL A 153 -2.06 -5.83 18.52
CA VAL A 153 -1.03 -6.28 19.46
C VAL A 153 -0.94 -5.24 20.58
N GLY A 154 -0.99 -5.67 21.83
CA GLY A 154 -0.90 -4.79 22.97
C GLY A 154 0.43 -4.05 23.05
N ALA A 155 0.42 -2.84 23.57
CA ALA A 155 1.64 -2.04 23.75
C ALA A 155 2.69 -2.80 24.59
N GLY A 156 3.82 -3.12 23.97
CA GLY A 156 4.91 -3.87 24.62
C GLY A 156 5.10 -5.30 24.15
N GLU A 157 4.17 -5.87 23.41
CA GLU A 157 4.28 -7.20 22.82
C GLU A 157 4.78 -7.11 21.37
N HIS A 158 6.07 -6.94 21.16
CA HIS A 158 6.65 -7.02 19.82
C HIS A 158 6.89 -8.48 19.47
N PRO A 159 6.22 -9.07 18.45
CA PRO A 159 6.31 -10.50 18.14
C PRO A 159 7.71 -10.95 17.71
N PHE A 160 8.57 -10.03 17.31
CA PHE A 160 9.96 -10.31 16.91
C PHE A 160 11.01 -9.84 17.93
N GLY A 161 10.58 -9.36 19.11
CA GLY A 161 11.46 -8.79 20.13
C GLY A 161 12.13 -7.50 19.64
N ARG A 162 12.04 -6.41 20.38
CA ARG A 162 12.90 -5.25 20.10
C ARG A 162 14.33 -5.64 20.45
N ALA A 163 15.25 -5.61 19.49
CA ALA A 163 16.66 -5.51 19.80
C ALA A 163 16.86 -4.27 20.69
N LYS A 164 17.39 -4.47 21.90
CA LYS A 164 17.76 -3.40 22.81
C LYS A 164 18.94 -2.63 22.24
#